data_3116611727558b5ed547fb8111b80851
#
_entry.id   3116611727558b5ed547fb8111b80851
#
_cell.length_a   1.000
_cell.length_b   1.000
_cell.length_c   1.000
_cell.angle_alpha   90.00
_cell.angle_beta   90.00
_cell.angle_gamma   90.00
#
_symmetry.space_group_name_H-M   'P 1'
#
loop_
_entity.id
_entity.type
_entity.pdbx_description
1 polymer ?
#
loop_
_entity_poly.entity_id
_entity_poly.type
_entity_poly.pdbx_seq_one_letter_code
_entity_poly.pdbx_strand_id
1 'polypeptide(L)'
;MKKINLQQIYEYAEKHISVFHQRRLDYVQNKVELFKILKQKNPYLFKAKNILTAQDLVKGFFDAFLQSQEETLFGDFIEGLAIFVCDKAYGANKSELTGVDLEFEKNGVIYVVEIKAGWNWGNSSQIRQLRVNFEKAKKVLRAKTGKKVIAVNGCCFGRDEKPDKGGYLKLCGQRFWELIS
;
A
#
# COMPACT_ATOMS: atom_id res chain seq x y z
N MET A 1 9.55 17.75 16.12
CA MET A 1 8.68 16.54 16.16
C MET A 1 7.47 16.86 17.00
N LYS A 2 6.28 16.89 16.41
CA LYS A 2 5.04 17.05 17.17
C LYS A 2 4.63 15.66 17.67
N LYS A 3 4.30 15.51 18.94
CA LYS A 3 3.73 14.25 19.44
C LYS A 3 2.38 14.02 18.79
N ILE A 4 2.22 12.88 18.13
CA ILE A 4 0.94 12.48 17.55
C ILE A 4 -0.03 12.16 18.68
N ASN A 5 -1.22 12.74 18.60
CA ASN A 5 -2.30 12.39 19.51
C ASN A 5 -3.01 11.13 18.97
N LEU A 6 -3.03 10.06 19.78
CA LEU A 6 -3.74 8.83 19.44
C LEU A 6 -5.21 9.07 19.07
N GLN A 7 -5.85 10.05 19.71
CA GLN A 7 -7.23 10.42 19.40
C GLN A 7 -7.39 10.85 17.93
N GLN A 8 -6.44 11.61 17.38
CA GLN A 8 -6.46 12.02 15.97
C GLN A 8 -6.32 10.82 15.01
N ILE A 9 -5.57 9.79 15.41
CA ILE A 9 -5.43 8.55 14.64
C ILE A 9 -6.76 7.79 14.64
N TYR A 10 -7.43 7.67 15.78
CA TYR A 10 -8.75 7.04 15.88
C TYR A 10 -9.79 7.78 15.04
N GLU A 11 -9.87 9.10 15.13
CA GLU A 11 -10.80 9.91 14.32
C GLU A 11 -10.56 9.76 12.83
N TYR A 12 -9.28 9.71 12.42
CA TYR A 12 -8.93 9.42 11.02
C TYR A 12 -9.41 8.04 10.62
N ALA A 13 -9.12 7.01 11.43
CA ALA A 13 -9.49 5.64 11.14
C ALA A 13 -11.02 5.47 11.06
N GLU A 14 -11.78 5.98 12.01
CA GLU A 14 -13.25 5.92 12.00
C GLU A 14 -13.85 6.58 10.76
N LYS A 15 -13.36 7.77 10.41
CA LYS A 15 -13.83 8.50 9.24
C LYS A 15 -13.57 7.73 7.94
N HIS A 16 -12.40 7.11 7.78
CA HIS A 16 -12.00 6.49 6.51
C HIS A 16 -12.39 5.03 6.41
N ILE A 17 -12.60 4.31 7.52
CA ILE A 17 -13.09 2.94 7.49
C ILE A 17 -14.54 2.88 6.99
N SER A 18 -15.34 3.90 7.24
CA SER A 18 -16.69 4.00 6.67
C SER A 18 -16.68 4.06 5.14
N VAL A 19 -15.69 4.78 4.57
CA VAL A 19 -15.49 4.85 3.11
C VAL A 19 -15.07 3.49 2.55
N PHE A 20 -14.21 2.76 3.24
CA PHE A 20 -13.85 1.39 2.88
C PHE A 20 -15.10 0.49 2.80
N HIS A 21 -15.95 0.52 3.82
CA HIS A 21 -17.18 -0.28 3.83
C HIS A 21 -18.17 0.14 2.72
N GLN A 22 -18.31 1.44 2.46
CA GLN A 22 -19.19 1.92 1.39
C GLN A 22 -18.69 1.45 0.01
N ARG A 23 -17.40 1.61 -0.29
CA ARG A 23 -16.82 1.15 -1.56
C ARG A 23 -16.95 -0.36 -1.75
N ARG A 24 -16.81 -1.13 -0.67
CA ARG A 24 -17.05 -2.57 -0.69
C ARG A 24 -18.49 -2.91 -1.09
N LEU A 25 -19.47 -2.20 -0.54
CA LEU A 25 -20.88 -2.35 -0.91
C LEU A 25 -21.14 -1.96 -2.37
N ASP A 26 -20.52 -0.88 -2.85
CA ASP A 26 -20.63 -0.43 -4.24
C ASP A 26 -20.13 -1.51 -5.22
N TYR A 27 -19.05 -2.21 -4.90
CA TYR A 27 -18.58 -3.34 -5.71
C TYR A 27 -19.55 -4.50 -5.73
N VAL A 28 -20.17 -4.83 -4.61
CA VAL A 28 -21.20 -5.89 -4.52
C VAL A 28 -22.42 -5.57 -5.37
N GLN A 29 -22.81 -4.30 -5.41
CA GLN A 29 -23.99 -3.84 -6.13
C GLN A 29 -23.75 -3.69 -7.65
N ASN A 30 -22.48 -3.61 -8.07
CA ASN A 30 -22.12 -3.41 -9.48
C ASN A 30 -22.13 -4.72 -10.27
N LYS A 31 -23.32 -5.13 -10.73
CA LYS A 31 -23.52 -6.36 -11.53
C LYS A 31 -22.71 -6.37 -12.84
N VAL A 32 -22.41 -5.21 -13.42
CA VAL A 32 -21.68 -5.10 -14.70
C VAL A 32 -20.22 -5.52 -14.52
N GLU A 33 -19.59 -5.14 -13.43
CA GLU A 33 -18.21 -5.55 -13.11
C GLU A 33 -18.11 -7.06 -12.90
N LEU A 34 -19.06 -7.66 -12.17
CA LEU A 34 -19.09 -9.10 -11.95
C LEU A 34 -19.14 -9.88 -13.27
N PHE A 35 -20.00 -9.47 -14.21
CA PHE A 35 -20.09 -10.11 -15.52
C PHE A 35 -18.81 -9.99 -16.35
N LYS A 36 -18.15 -8.86 -16.32
CA LYS A 36 -16.85 -8.67 -17.01
C LYS A 36 -15.80 -9.63 -16.47
N ILE A 37 -15.74 -9.79 -15.16
CA ILE A 37 -14.77 -10.66 -14.49
C ILE A 37 -15.04 -12.12 -14.80
N LEU A 38 -16.32 -12.54 -14.76
CA LEU A 38 -16.71 -13.90 -15.13
C LEU A 38 -16.23 -14.27 -16.54
N LYS A 39 -16.35 -13.34 -17.51
CA LYS A 39 -15.90 -13.56 -18.90
C LYS A 39 -14.37 -13.71 -19.04
N GLN A 40 -13.60 -13.18 -18.13
CA GLN A 40 -12.12 -13.23 -18.18
C GLN A 40 -11.52 -14.46 -17.49
N LYS A 41 -12.33 -15.22 -16.76
CA LYS A 41 -11.84 -16.37 -15.99
C LYS A 41 -11.85 -17.65 -16.83
N ASN A 42 -10.83 -18.48 -16.61
CA ASN A 42 -10.70 -19.76 -17.30
C ASN A 42 -11.71 -20.78 -16.72
N PRO A 43 -12.73 -21.22 -17.50
CA PRO A 43 -13.73 -22.15 -17.00
C PRO A 43 -13.17 -23.53 -16.62
N TYR A 44 -12.08 -23.94 -17.25
CA TYR A 44 -11.45 -25.23 -16.96
C TYR A 44 -10.82 -25.28 -15.55
N LEU A 45 -10.40 -24.14 -14.99
CA LEU A 45 -9.92 -24.07 -13.62
C LEU A 45 -11.01 -24.49 -12.62
N PHE A 46 -12.26 -24.14 -12.87
CA PHE A 46 -13.40 -24.46 -11.99
C PHE A 46 -13.80 -25.91 -12.14
N LYS A 47 -13.75 -26.43 -13.36
CA LYS A 47 -13.94 -27.86 -13.61
C LYS A 47 -12.85 -28.70 -12.90
N ALA A 48 -11.61 -28.25 -12.93
CA ALA A 48 -10.49 -28.90 -12.23
C ALA A 48 -10.63 -28.87 -10.69
N LYS A 49 -11.34 -27.86 -10.16
CA LYS A 49 -11.69 -27.73 -8.72
C LYS A 49 -12.94 -28.53 -8.34
N ASN A 50 -13.48 -29.35 -9.24
CA ASN A 50 -14.70 -30.12 -9.05
C ASN A 50 -15.94 -29.27 -8.68
N ILE A 51 -16.01 -28.05 -9.21
CA ILE A 51 -17.17 -27.16 -9.06
C ILE A 51 -18.18 -27.56 -10.15
N LEU A 52 -19.25 -28.24 -9.72
CA LEU A 52 -20.20 -28.89 -10.62
C LEU A 52 -21.48 -28.07 -10.85
N THR A 53 -21.79 -27.11 -9.95
CA THR A 53 -22.99 -26.30 -10.05
C THR A 53 -22.68 -24.86 -10.48
N ALA A 54 -23.60 -24.23 -11.22
CA ALA A 54 -23.48 -22.82 -11.57
C ALA A 54 -23.46 -21.92 -10.31
N GLN A 55 -24.19 -22.31 -9.27
CA GLN A 55 -24.25 -21.58 -8.00
C GLN A 55 -22.91 -21.56 -7.29
N ASP A 56 -22.24 -22.70 -7.15
CA ASP A 56 -20.93 -22.79 -6.53
C ASP A 56 -19.85 -22.05 -7.35
N LEU A 57 -19.99 -22.10 -8.68
CA LEU A 57 -19.13 -21.35 -9.60
C LEU A 57 -19.25 -19.84 -9.34
N VAL A 58 -20.46 -19.30 -9.35
CA VAL A 58 -20.73 -17.88 -9.13
C VAL A 58 -20.28 -17.46 -7.74
N LYS A 59 -20.56 -18.24 -6.70
CA LYS A 59 -20.12 -18.00 -5.33
C LYS A 59 -18.59 -17.93 -5.23
N GLY A 60 -17.89 -18.92 -5.76
CA GLY A 60 -16.42 -18.95 -5.73
C GLY A 60 -15.76 -17.78 -6.46
N PHE A 61 -16.39 -17.32 -7.54
CA PHE A 61 -15.94 -16.11 -8.23
C PHE A 61 -16.16 -14.84 -7.42
N PHE A 62 -17.34 -14.74 -6.85
CA PHE A 62 -17.73 -13.58 -6.06
C PHE A 62 -16.83 -13.42 -4.84
N ASP A 63 -16.58 -14.51 -4.12
CA ASP A 63 -15.69 -14.53 -2.95
C ASP A 63 -14.26 -14.11 -3.35
N ALA A 64 -13.70 -14.67 -4.42
CA ALA A 64 -12.37 -14.32 -4.90
C ALA A 64 -12.27 -12.86 -5.40
N PHE A 65 -13.33 -12.35 -6.01
CA PHE A 65 -13.41 -10.97 -6.45
C PHE A 65 -13.45 -10.00 -5.27
N LEU A 66 -14.34 -10.24 -4.31
CA LEU A 66 -14.45 -9.43 -3.11
C LEU A 66 -13.13 -9.37 -2.35
N GLN A 67 -12.49 -10.51 -2.13
CA GLN A 67 -11.20 -10.56 -1.46
C GLN A 67 -10.15 -9.69 -2.16
N SER A 68 -10.04 -9.77 -3.47
CA SER A 68 -9.09 -8.94 -4.24
C SER A 68 -9.40 -7.45 -4.14
N GLN A 69 -10.68 -7.06 -4.13
CA GLN A 69 -11.08 -5.66 -3.97
C GLN A 69 -10.82 -5.17 -2.54
N GLU A 70 -11.13 -5.98 -1.54
CA GLU A 70 -10.88 -5.67 -0.14
C GLU A 70 -9.40 -5.44 0.14
N GLU A 71 -8.50 -6.26 -0.42
CA GLU A 71 -7.05 -6.07 -0.31
C GLU A 71 -6.60 -4.72 -0.91
N THR A 72 -7.16 -4.34 -2.06
CA THR A 72 -6.86 -3.05 -2.71
C THR A 72 -7.36 -1.88 -1.88
N LEU A 73 -8.64 -1.91 -1.46
CA LEU A 73 -9.24 -0.86 -0.65
C LEU A 73 -8.56 -0.71 0.71
N PHE A 74 -8.18 -1.82 1.32
CA PHE A 74 -7.43 -1.80 2.58
C PHE A 74 -6.01 -1.25 2.38
N GLY A 75 -5.37 -1.57 1.24
CA GLY A 75 -4.10 -0.98 0.84
C GLY A 75 -4.17 0.55 0.79
N ASP A 76 -5.18 1.09 0.09
CA ASP A 76 -5.42 2.53 -0.01
C ASP A 76 -5.68 3.18 1.37
N PHE A 77 -6.46 2.51 2.21
CA PHE A 77 -6.76 2.98 3.57
C PHE A 77 -5.50 3.07 4.44
N ILE A 78 -4.68 2.03 4.45
CA ILE A 78 -3.50 1.96 5.30
C ILE A 78 -2.37 2.89 4.78
N GLU A 79 -2.25 3.07 3.46
CA GLU A 79 -1.37 4.07 2.84
C GLU A 79 -1.78 5.47 3.29
N GLY A 80 -3.07 5.81 3.17
CA GLY A 80 -3.60 7.10 3.62
C GLY A 80 -3.36 7.34 5.10
N LEU A 81 -3.51 6.34 5.95
CA LEU A 81 -3.21 6.43 7.38
C LEU A 81 -1.72 6.71 7.62
N ALA A 82 -0.82 6.04 6.92
CA ALA A 82 0.62 6.25 7.06
C ALA A 82 1.03 7.67 6.62
N ILE A 83 0.46 8.19 5.53
CA ILE A 83 0.66 9.57 5.09
C ILE A 83 0.15 10.55 6.15
N PHE A 84 -1.05 10.34 6.68
CA PHE A 84 -1.64 11.17 7.74
C PHE A 84 -0.76 11.21 8.99
N VAL A 85 -0.28 10.06 9.45
CA VAL A 85 0.61 9.97 10.62
C VAL A 85 1.89 10.77 10.38
N CYS A 86 2.51 10.60 9.21
CA CYS A 86 3.75 11.30 8.88
C CYS A 86 3.54 12.81 8.68
N ASP A 87 2.41 13.24 8.13
CA ASP A 87 2.04 14.66 8.07
C ASP A 87 1.96 15.28 9.47
N LYS A 88 1.30 14.62 10.41
CA LYS A 88 1.20 15.11 11.78
C LYS A 88 2.54 15.19 12.50
N ALA A 89 3.45 14.27 12.25
CA ALA A 89 4.77 14.21 12.89
C ALA A 89 5.78 15.19 12.26
N TYR A 90 5.82 15.26 10.94
CA TYR A 90 6.88 15.94 10.18
C TYR A 90 6.38 16.96 9.16
N GLY A 91 5.07 17.16 8.99
CA GLY A 91 4.52 17.99 7.92
C GLY A 91 4.75 17.39 6.53
N ALA A 92 4.67 16.06 6.46
CA ALA A 92 4.92 15.32 5.24
C ALA A 92 3.80 15.51 4.20
N ASN A 93 4.15 15.35 2.93
CA ASN A 93 3.20 15.42 1.83
C ASN A 93 3.25 14.12 1.00
N LYS A 94 2.16 13.84 0.31
CA LYS A 94 2.16 12.84 -0.76
C LYS A 94 3.16 13.30 -1.82
N SER A 95 4.03 12.38 -2.25
CA SER A 95 5.07 12.72 -3.24
C SER A 95 4.48 12.81 -4.65
N GLU A 96 5.02 13.72 -5.46
CA GLU A 96 4.74 13.79 -6.89
C GLU A 96 5.70 12.93 -7.73
N LEU A 97 6.69 12.33 -7.08
CA LEU A 97 7.69 11.50 -7.76
C LEU A 97 7.14 10.11 -8.07
N THR A 98 7.32 9.64 -9.27
CA THR A 98 6.83 8.33 -9.72
C THR A 98 7.32 7.19 -8.83
N GLY A 99 6.40 6.42 -8.28
CA GLY A 99 6.68 5.27 -7.40
C GLY A 99 7.20 5.65 -6.02
N VAL A 100 6.86 6.85 -5.57
CA VAL A 100 7.05 7.34 -4.20
C VAL A 100 5.71 7.83 -3.68
N ASP A 101 5.25 7.27 -2.58
CA ASP A 101 3.94 7.62 -1.99
C ASP A 101 4.05 8.80 -1.03
N LEU A 102 5.19 8.91 -0.34
CA LEU A 102 5.41 9.85 0.74
C LEU A 102 6.85 10.38 0.74
N GLU A 103 6.99 11.68 0.97
CA GLU A 103 8.31 12.29 1.23
C GLU A 103 8.26 13.21 2.46
N PHE A 104 9.30 13.17 3.26
CA PHE A 104 9.44 13.99 4.46
C PHE A 104 10.90 14.18 4.86
N GLU A 105 11.15 15.19 5.68
CA GLU A 105 12.47 15.47 6.25
C GLU A 105 12.49 15.15 7.76
N LYS A 106 13.49 14.39 8.17
CA LYS A 106 13.75 14.06 9.59
C LYS A 106 15.25 14.23 9.86
N ASN A 107 15.60 15.10 10.79
CA ASN A 107 17.01 15.34 11.20
C ASN A 107 17.94 15.70 10.03
N GLY A 108 17.49 16.54 9.10
CA GLY A 108 18.30 16.97 7.94
C GLY A 108 18.44 15.93 6.83
N VAL A 109 17.76 14.79 6.94
CA VAL A 109 17.72 13.73 5.93
C VAL A 109 16.33 13.68 5.30
N ILE A 110 16.30 13.62 3.98
CA ILE A 110 15.05 13.42 3.23
C ILE A 110 14.78 11.92 3.09
N TYR A 111 13.58 11.51 3.43
CA TYR A 111 13.10 10.15 3.23
C TYR A 111 12.10 10.13 2.08
N VAL A 112 12.30 9.22 1.13
CA VAL A 112 11.35 8.88 0.07
C VAL A 112 10.83 7.48 0.33
N VAL A 113 9.52 7.34 0.44
CA VAL A 113 8.89 6.10 0.90
C VAL A 113 7.91 5.59 -0.14
N GLU A 114 8.01 4.32 -0.52
CA GLU A 114 6.94 3.55 -1.13
C GLU A 114 6.28 2.71 -0.05
N ILE A 115 4.96 2.85 0.11
CA ILE A 115 4.19 2.21 1.17
C ILE A 115 3.54 0.94 0.63
N LYS A 116 3.57 -0.12 1.42
CA LYS A 116 2.87 -1.38 1.16
C LYS A 116 2.10 -1.81 2.40
N ALA A 117 0.90 -2.33 2.21
CA ALA A 117 0.11 -2.84 3.31
C ALA A 117 0.90 -3.91 4.08
N GLY A 118 1.46 -4.91 3.40
CA GLY A 118 2.18 -6.02 4.02
C GLY A 118 3.62 -6.21 3.54
N TRP A 119 4.37 -7.03 4.28
CA TRP A 119 5.78 -7.28 4.01
C TRP A 119 6.06 -8.22 2.84
N ASN A 120 5.12 -9.13 2.53
CA ASN A 120 5.26 -10.12 1.46
C ASN A 120 4.60 -9.64 0.18
N TRP A 121 5.27 -8.78 -0.55
CA TRP A 121 4.77 -8.20 -1.79
C TRP A 121 5.84 -8.21 -2.87
N GLY A 122 5.39 -8.12 -4.10
CA GLY A 122 6.24 -7.88 -5.24
C GLY A 122 6.96 -9.12 -5.78
N ASN A 123 6.91 -9.26 -7.09
CA ASN A 123 7.77 -10.17 -7.84
C ASN A 123 9.08 -9.49 -8.25
N SER A 124 9.99 -10.22 -8.91
CA SER A 124 11.31 -9.70 -9.29
C SER A 124 11.24 -8.45 -10.17
N SER A 125 10.24 -8.33 -11.06
CA SER A 125 10.09 -7.15 -11.92
C SER A 125 9.60 -5.93 -11.14
N GLN A 126 8.68 -6.11 -10.20
CA GLN A 126 8.20 -5.04 -9.32
C GLN A 126 9.31 -4.53 -8.40
N ILE A 127 10.12 -5.42 -7.83
CA ILE A 127 11.29 -5.02 -7.01
C ILE A 127 12.34 -4.28 -7.84
N ARG A 128 12.56 -4.69 -9.08
CA ARG A 128 13.44 -3.98 -10.01
C ARG A 128 12.91 -2.57 -10.29
N GLN A 129 11.62 -2.43 -10.57
CA GLN A 129 10.99 -1.13 -10.82
C GLN A 129 11.07 -0.21 -9.60
N LEU A 130 10.82 -0.73 -8.39
CA LEU A 130 11.01 -0.01 -7.14
C LEU A 130 12.42 0.60 -7.05
N ARG A 131 13.46 -0.21 -7.30
CA ARG A 131 14.85 0.26 -7.27
C ARG A 131 15.11 1.39 -8.26
N VAL A 132 14.60 1.26 -9.49
CA VAL A 132 14.71 2.30 -10.52
C VAL A 132 14.04 3.59 -10.08
N ASN A 133 12.82 3.51 -9.53
CA ASN A 133 12.09 4.67 -9.05
C ASN A 133 12.82 5.36 -7.90
N PHE A 134 13.32 4.61 -6.93
CA PHE A 134 14.09 5.15 -5.81
C PHE A 134 15.39 5.83 -6.24
N GLU A 135 16.14 5.26 -7.18
CA GLU A 135 17.35 5.90 -7.69
C GLU A 135 17.04 7.22 -8.41
N LYS A 136 15.96 7.27 -9.21
CA LYS A 136 15.51 8.51 -9.85
C LYS A 136 15.11 9.55 -8.80
N ALA A 137 14.29 9.18 -7.81
CA ALA A 137 13.85 10.07 -6.74
C ALA A 137 15.04 10.64 -5.94
N LYS A 138 15.98 9.76 -5.53
CA LYS A 138 17.20 10.19 -4.84
C LYS A 138 18.02 11.18 -5.65
N LYS A 139 18.19 10.93 -6.97
CA LYS A 139 18.95 11.83 -7.85
C LYS A 139 18.29 13.21 -7.95
N VAL A 140 16.97 13.26 -8.16
CA VAL A 140 16.20 14.51 -8.28
C VAL A 140 16.30 15.32 -6.99
N LEU A 141 16.01 14.69 -5.83
CA LEU A 141 15.98 15.40 -4.56
C LEU A 141 17.35 15.83 -4.07
N ARG A 142 18.41 15.04 -4.31
CA ARG A 142 19.79 15.45 -4.00
C ARG A 142 20.19 16.66 -4.84
N ALA A 143 19.90 16.67 -6.12
CA ALA A 143 20.20 17.81 -7.01
C ALA A 143 19.43 19.07 -6.58
N LYS A 144 18.19 18.94 -6.15
CA LYS A 144 17.33 20.06 -5.73
C LYS A 144 17.70 20.62 -4.36
N THR A 145 18.10 19.78 -3.42
CA THR A 145 18.22 20.15 -2.00
C THR A 145 19.63 20.12 -1.44
N GLY A 146 20.55 19.41 -2.07
CA GLY A 146 21.88 19.12 -1.55
C GLY A 146 21.91 18.19 -0.34
N LYS A 147 20.74 17.69 0.11
CA LYS A 147 20.62 16.88 1.32
C LYS A 147 20.84 15.38 1.05
N LYS A 148 21.14 14.64 2.11
CA LYS A 148 21.13 13.18 2.08
C LYS A 148 19.69 12.69 1.86
N VAL A 149 19.50 11.75 0.91
CA VAL A 149 18.21 11.14 0.63
C VAL A 149 18.29 9.64 0.88
N ILE A 150 17.37 9.12 1.69
CA ILE A 150 17.22 7.70 2.01
C ILE A 150 15.92 7.20 1.43
N ALA A 151 15.98 6.11 0.67
CA ALA A 151 14.82 5.44 0.13
C ALA A 151 14.36 4.34 1.08
N VAL A 152 13.03 4.24 1.28
CA VAL A 152 12.41 3.29 2.19
C VAL A 152 11.23 2.60 1.51
N ASN A 153 11.23 1.29 1.51
CA ASN A 153 10.03 0.51 1.32
C ASN A 153 9.38 0.26 2.69
N GLY A 154 8.34 1.03 2.99
CA GLY A 154 7.60 0.96 4.25
C GLY A 154 6.48 -0.06 4.16
N CYS A 155 6.54 -1.11 4.96
CA CYS A 155 5.47 -2.11 5.07
C CYS A 155 4.72 -1.92 6.37
N CYS A 156 3.40 -1.70 6.30
CA CYS A 156 2.60 -1.35 7.46
C CYS A 156 2.50 -2.48 8.49
N PHE A 157 2.64 -3.74 8.07
CA PHE A 157 2.75 -4.88 8.99
C PHE A 157 3.82 -5.88 8.54
N GLY A 158 4.15 -6.82 9.44
CA GLY A 158 5.13 -7.87 9.21
C GLY A 158 6.51 -7.55 9.77
N ARG A 159 7.50 -8.35 9.42
CA ARG A 159 8.88 -8.23 9.88
C ARG A 159 9.85 -8.53 8.73
N ASP A 160 10.99 -7.85 8.73
CA ASP A 160 12.11 -8.16 7.86
C ASP A 160 13.39 -8.11 8.69
N GLU A 161 14.12 -9.24 8.73
CA GLU A 161 15.33 -9.38 9.54
C GLU A 161 16.55 -8.67 8.92
N LYS A 162 16.51 -8.43 7.61
CA LYS A 162 17.60 -7.77 6.86
C LYS A 162 17.05 -6.51 6.18
N PRO A 163 16.86 -5.41 6.92
CA PRO A 163 16.23 -4.22 6.38
C PRO A 163 17.03 -3.54 5.26
N ASP A 164 18.34 -3.60 5.26
CA ASP A 164 19.15 -3.07 4.16
C ASP A 164 19.10 -3.99 2.95
N LYS A 165 18.57 -3.45 1.82
CA LYS A 165 18.42 -4.17 0.55
C LYS A 165 19.42 -3.69 -0.52
N GLY A 166 20.46 -2.96 -0.11
CA GLY A 166 21.44 -2.38 -1.03
C GLY A 166 20.80 -1.30 -1.91
N GLY A 167 20.77 -0.09 -1.43
CA GLY A 167 20.20 1.08 -2.11
C GLY A 167 18.86 1.58 -1.56
N TYR A 168 18.17 0.81 -0.75
CA TYR A 168 16.99 1.22 0.03
C TYR A 168 16.84 0.39 1.30
N LEU A 169 16.08 0.90 2.26
CA LEU A 169 15.71 0.17 3.47
C LEU A 169 14.30 -0.43 3.30
N LYS A 170 14.11 -1.67 3.70
CA LYS A 170 12.79 -2.27 3.86
C LYS A 170 12.44 -2.32 5.34
N LEU A 171 11.54 -1.44 5.77
CA LEU A 171 11.11 -1.33 7.15
C LEU A 171 9.68 -1.84 7.29
N CYS A 172 9.48 -2.82 8.18
CA CYS A 172 8.18 -3.49 8.33
C CYS A 172 7.64 -3.33 9.75
N GLY A 173 6.32 -3.23 9.86
CA GLY A 173 5.61 -3.16 11.12
C GLY A 173 6.12 -2.03 12.00
N GLN A 174 6.44 -2.33 13.25
CA GLN A 174 6.85 -1.33 14.23
C GLN A 174 7.96 -0.40 13.73
N ARG A 175 9.00 -0.93 13.07
CA ARG A 175 10.13 -0.12 12.56
C ARG A 175 9.70 0.92 11.52
N PHE A 176 8.70 0.59 10.71
CA PHE A 176 8.15 1.54 9.75
C PHE A 176 7.35 2.64 10.45
N TRP A 177 6.46 2.25 11.37
CA TRP A 177 5.66 3.23 12.11
C TRP A 177 6.51 4.16 12.98
N GLU A 178 7.58 3.68 13.63
CA GLU A 178 8.55 4.50 14.38
C GLU A 178 9.35 5.47 13.50
N LEU A 179 9.54 5.14 12.22
CA LEU A 179 10.20 6.05 11.29
C LEU A 179 9.31 7.27 11.01
N ILE A 180 8.01 7.05 10.78
CA ILE A 180 7.06 8.06 10.29
C ILE A 180 6.25 8.77 11.38
N SER A 181 6.44 8.38 12.65
CA SER A 181 5.74 8.95 13.81
C SER A 181 6.62 9.79 14.74
#